data_0954a514d769e410640dbac918c0e247
#
_entry.id   0954a514d769e410640dbac918c0e247
#
_cell.length_a   1.000
_cell.length_b   1.000
_cell.length_c   1.000
_cell.angle_alpha   90.00
_cell.angle_beta   90.00
_cell.angle_gamma   90.00
#
_symmetry.space_group_name_H-M   'P 1'
#
loop_
_entity.id
_entity.type
_entity.pdbx_description
1 polymer ?
#
loop_
_entity_poly.entity_id
_entity_poly.type
_entity_poly.pdbx_seq_one_letter_code
_entity_poly.pdbx_strand_id
1 'polypeptide(L)'
;MSQLPILIIALPLLFIPLIILLRSNQYSFILSIIVSLLNLALIIILFKQVYYNGDMFYELGSWPAPIGIRLNADLLSCYFLFLINFISLICLISSKDLVNTQVAKENIYLFYTSWLLCNIGFSGIILTNDIFNLFVFLEISSLASYFLISQGNYKNSVLAAIQYLFIGSIGAVFILMAIGILYTHTGTLNMTDLSEKIIQAKPSSSVILAIALFFI
;
A
#
# COMPACT_ATOMS: atom_id res chain seq x y z
N MET A 1 -1.87 9.12 21.85
CA MET A 1 -1.31 8.46 20.64
C MET A 1 -1.68 9.30 19.44
N SER A 2 -0.74 9.65 18.58
CA SER A 2 -1.10 10.42 17.39
C SER A 2 -1.76 9.50 16.36
N GLN A 3 -2.85 9.95 15.78
CA GLN A 3 -3.59 9.19 14.76
C GLN A 3 -3.00 9.40 13.36
N LEU A 4 -1.83 10.04 13.24
CA LEU A 4 -1.23 10.38 11.95
C LEU A 4 -0.94 9.17 11.06
N PRO A 5 -0.37 8.04 11.55
CA PRO A 5 -0.09 6.90 10.68
C PRO A 5 -1.33 6.34 10.00
N ILE A 6 -2.45 6.25 10.72
CA ILE A 6 -3.70 5.76 10.13
C ILE A 6 -4.36 6.80 9.20
N LEU A 7 -4.22 8.10 9.50
CA LEU A 7 -4.79 9.16 8.66
C LEU A 7 -4.16 9.20 7.27
N ILE A 8 -2.88 8.87 7.12
CA ILE A 8 -2.18 8.80 5.84
C ILE A 8 -2.82 7.74 4.91
N ILE A 9 -3.34 6.65 5.48
CA ILE A 9 -4.03 5.59 4.74
C ILE A 9 -5.51 5.92 4.58
N ALA A 10 -6.17 6.37 5.65
CA ALA A 10 -7.61 6.57 5.69
C ALA A 10 -8.08 7.78 4.88
N LEU A 11 -7.31 8.88 4.86
CA LEU A 11 -7.71 10.09 4.16
C LEU A 11 -7.88 9.84 2.65
N PRO A 12 -6.92 9.30 1.88
CA PRO A 12 -7.15 9.00 0.48
C PRO A 12 -8.28 7.99 0.27
N LEU A 13 -8.42 7.00 1.16
CA LEU A 13 -9.48 5.99 1.08
C LEU A 13 -10.87 6.61 1.18
N LEU A 14 -11.07 7.62 2.02
CA LEU A 14 -12.36 8.32 2.19
C LEU A 14 -12.73 9.16 0.95
N PHE A 15 -11.74 9.67 0.20
CA PHE A 15 -12.00 10.46 -1.01
C PHE A 15 -12.29 9.61 -2.25
N ILE A 16 -11.92 8.33 -2.27
CA ILE A 16 -12.19 7.42 -3.39
C ILE A 16 -13.69 7.32 -3.72
N PRO A 17 -14.61 7.02 -2.76
CA PRO A 17 -16.03 6.98 -3.04
C PRO A 17 -16.56 8.32 -3.56
N LEU A 18 -16.04 9.45 -3.08
CA LEU A 18 -16.44 10.78 -3.54
C LEU A 18 -16.09 10.99 -5.02
N ILE A 19 -14.89 10.58 -5.44
CA ILE A 19 -14.46 10.66 -6.85
C ILE A 19 -15.37 9.79 -7.73
N ILE A 20 -15.68 8.58 -7.29
CA ILE A 20 -16.55 7.65 -8.01
C ILE A 20 -17.97 8.21 -8.14
N LEU A 21 -18.48 8.88 -7.11
CA LEU A 21 -19.83 9.45 -7.11
C LEU A 21 -19.96 10.63 -8.08
N LEU A 22 -18.93 11.49 -8.13
CA LEU A 22 -18.93 12.69 -8.97
C LEU A 22 -18.80 12.37 -10.46
N ARG A 23 -18.17 11.26 -10.85
CA ARG A 23 -17.97 10.79 -12.24
C ARG A 23 -17.50 11.86 -13.23
N SER A 24 -16.84 12.90 -12.74
CA SER A 24 -16.39 14.02 -13.56
C SER A 24 -14.87 13.98 -13.71
N ASN A 25 -14.38 13.94 -14.93
CA ASN A 25 -12.96 13.81 -15.24
C ASN A 25 -12.12 14.96 -14.67
N GLN A 26 -12.63 16.19 -14.78
CA GLN A 26 -11.93 17.38 -14.29
C GLN A 26 -11.88 17.42 -12.76
N TYR A 27 -13.00 17.14 -12.08
CA TYR A 27 -13.04 17.11 -10.62
C TYR A 27 -12.24 15.95 -10.06
N SER A 28 -12.23 14.78 -10.71
CA SER A 28 -11.44 13.63 -10.29
C SER A 28 -9.95 13.93 -10.28
N PHE A 29 -9.42 14.60 -11.31
CA PHE A 29 -8.03 15.04 -11.36
C PHE A 29 -7.71 16.04 -10.24
N ILE A 30 -8.54 17.09 -10.09
CA ILE A 30 -8.33 18.13 -9.07
C ILE A 30 -8.37 17.54 -7.66
N LEU A 31 -9.37 16.69 -7.37
CA LEU A 31 -9.51 16.03 -6.07
C LEU A 31 -8.31 15.11 -5.79
N SER A 32 -7.85 14.35 -6.77
CA SER A 32 -6.67 13.48 -6.59
C SER A 32 -5.41 14.28 -6.25
N ILE A 33 -5.21 15.44 -6.87
CA ILE A 33 -4.09 16.34 -6.51
C ILE A 33 -4.27 16.88 -5.10
N ILE A 34 -5.46 17.38 -4.75
CA ILE A 34 -5.72 17.93 -3.41
C ILE A 34 -5.46 16.85 -2.34
N VAL A 35 -5.97 15.64 -2.55
CA VAL A 35 -5.78 14.51 -1.63
C VAL A 35 -4.31 14.15 -1.50
N SER A 36 -3.57 14.09 -2.62
CA SER A 36 -2.14 13.80 -2.61
C SER A 36 -1.33 14.89 -1.90
N LEU A 37 -1.67 16.16 -2.07
CA LEU A 37 -1.04 17.29 -1.36
C LEU A 37 -1.34 17.24 0.14
N LEU A 38 -2.59 16.99 0.53
CA LEU A 38 -2.97 16.83 1.93
C LEU A 38 -2.23 15.66 2.58
N ASN A 39 -2.13 14.54 1.86
CA ASN A 39 -1.39 13.37 2.35
C ASN A 39 0.10 13.67 2.54
N LEU A 40 0.71 14.36 1.58
CA LEU A 40 2.11 14.80 1.69
C LEU A 40 2.32 15.75 2.89
N ALA A 41 1.38 16.66 3.17
CA ALA A 41 1.43 17.52 4.34
C ALA A 41 1.35 16.72 5.65
N LEU A 42 0.47 15.71 5.73
CA LEU A 42 0.39 14.79 6.87
C LEU A 42 1.71 14.02 7.08
N ILE A 43 2.34 13.56 6.00
CA ILE A 43 3.63 12.86 6.05
C ILE A 43 4.73 13.79 6.59
N ILE A 44 4.77 15.06 6.18
CA ILE A 44 5.73 16.03 6.70
C ILE A 44 5.51 16.29 8.21
N ILE A 45 4.26 16.35 8.65
CA ILE A 45 3.92 16.49 10.07
C ILE A 45 4.36 15.24 10.84
N LEU A 46 4.07 14.04 10.30
CA LEU A 46 4.51 12.78 10.89
C LEU A 46 6.04 12.72 11.00
N PHE A 47 6.75 13.08 9.92
CA PHE A 47 8.22 13.13 9.92
C PHE A 47 8.77 14.02 11.03
N LYS A 48 8.22 15.23 11.21
CA LYS A 48 8.62 16.13 12.31
C LYS A 48 8.36 15.51 13.69
N GLN A 49 7.20 14.86 13.86
CA GLN A 49 6.89 14.25 15.17
C GLN A 49 7.81 13.07 15.47
N VAL A 50 8.10 12.21 14.49
CA VAL A 50 9.05 11.09 14.66
C VAL A 50 10.46 11.60 14.93
N TYR A 51 10.88 12.69 14.26
CA TYR A 51 12.22 13.27 14.46
C TYR A 51 12.43 13.81 15.88
N TYR A 52 11.42 14.46 16.47
CA TYR A 52 11.53 15.07 17.80
C TYR A 52 11.15 14.11 18.95
N ASN A 53 10.19 13.23 18.74
CA ASN A 53 9.60 12.39 19.80
C ASN A 53 10.01 10.92 19.72
N GLY A 54 10.76 10.50 18.68
CA GLY A 54 11.08 9.10 18.41
C GLY A 54 9.96 8.36 17.68
N ASP A 55 10.13 7.04 17.56
CA ASP A 55 9.24 6.18 16.81
C ASP A 55 7.79 6.26 17.30
N MET A 56 6.86 6.27 16.32
CA MET A 56 5.44 6.38 16.60
C MET A 56 4.72 5.11 16.23
N PHE A 57 3.87 4.66 17.15
CA PHE A 57 3.07 3.45 16.99
C PHE A 57 1.59 3.79 17.02
N TYR A 58 0.83 3.13 16.16
CA TYR A 58 -0.63 3.20 16.18
C TYR A 58 -1.22 1.79 16.17
N GLU A 59 -2.03 1.47 17.17
CA GLU A 59 -2.72 0.19 17.32
C GLU A 59 -4.14 0.31 16.77
N LEU A 60 -4.48 -0.47 15.73
CA LEU A 60 -5.80 -0.45 15.13
C LEU A 60 -6.85 -0.95 16.13
N GLY A 61 -7.90 -0.14 16.31
CA GLY A 61 -9.00 -0.50 17.21
C GLY A 61 -8.61 -0.59 18.69
N SER A 62 -7.46 -0.04 19.08
CA SER A 62 -6.90 -0.11 20.45
C SER A 62 -6.59 -1.54 20.93
N TRP A 63 -6.42 -2.48 20.01
CA TRP A 63 -5.96 -3.82 20.33
C TRP A 63 -4.43 -3.85 20.35
N PRO A 64 -3.80 -4.21 21.50
CA PRO A 64 -2.35 -4.23 21.60
C PRO A 64 -1.73 -5.33 20.74
N ALA A 65 -0.52 -5.07 20.22
CA ALA A 65 0.30 -6.09 19.58
C ALA A 65 0.68 -7.17 20.65
N PRO A 66 0.79 -8.47 20.28
CA PRO A 66 0.77 -9.04 18.93
C PRO A 66 -0.62 -9.43 18.41
N ILE A 67 -1.71 -9.21 19.16
CA ILE A 67 -3.07 -9.62 18.79
C ILE A 67 -3.66 -8.67 17.74
N GLY A 68 -3.48 -7.34 17.93
CA GLY A 68 -3.96 -6.32 17.01
C GLY A 68 -2.92 -5.91 15.98
N ILE A 69 -3.42 -5.36 14.87
CA ILE A 69 -2.56 -4.79 13.82
C ILE A 69 -1.94 -3.48 14.33
N ARG A 70 -0.62 -3.38 14.22
CA ARG A 70 0.15 -2.21 14.61
C ARG A 70 0.77 -1.55 13.38
N LEU A 71 0.59 -0.26 13.26
CA LEU A 71 1.35 0.57 12.32
C LEU A 71 2.54 1.16 13.03
N ASN A 72 3.71 1.11 12.40
CA ASN A 72 4.96 1.64 12.92
C ASN A 72 5.49 2.74 11.99
N ALA A 73 5.79 3.90 12.53
CA ALA A 73 6.41 4.99 11.82
C ALA A 73 7.72 5.36 12.49
N ASP A 74 8.82 4.94 11.89
CA ASP A 74 10.18 5.34 12.22
C ASP A 74 10.72 6.35 11.20
N LEU A 75 11.93 6.82 11.36
CA LEU A 75 12.56 7.78 10.45
C LEU A 75 12.71 7.22 9.04
N LEU A 76 12.98 5.93 8.90
CA LEU A 76 13.14 5.27 7.61
C LEU A 76 11.80 5.18 6.88
N SER A 77 10.74 4.77 7.58
CA SER A 77 9.37 4.73 7.06
C SER A 77 8.91 6.11 6.60
N CYS A 78 9.16 7.14 7.40
CA CYS A 78 8.82 8.51 7.05
C CYS A 78 9.56 9.00 5.80
N TYR A 79 10.83 8.64 5.63
CA TYR A 79 11.61 8.97 4.44
C TYR A 79 11.03 8.32 3.18
N PHE A 80 10.72 7.01 3.23
CA PHE A 80 10.13 6.30 2.09
C PHE A 80 8.70 6.78 1.79
N LEU A 81 7.89 7.07 2.81
CA LEU A 81 6.57 7.65 2.62
C LEU A 81 6.64 8.99 1.89
N PHE A 82 7.55 9.88 2.31
CA PHE A 82 7.75 11.15 1.65
C PHE A 82 8.18 10.97 0.20
N LEU A 83 9.18 10.13 -0.05
CA LEU A 83 9.73 9.90 -1.38
C LEU A 83 8.67 9.35 -2.35
N ILE A 84 7.93 8.31 -1.95
CA ILE A 84 6.90 7.69 -2.80
C ILE A 84 5.75 8.66 -3.08
N ASN A 85 5.22 9.32 -2.04
CA ASN A 85 4.11 10.25 -2.23
C ASN A 85 4.51 11.51 -3.02
N PHE A 86 5.74 11.99 -2.87
CA PHE A 86 6.27 13.12 -3.63
C PHE A 86 6.44 12.77 -5.12
N ILE A 87 7.06 11.63 -5.44
CA ILE A 87 7.20 11.14 -6.81
C ILE A 87 5.82 10.91 -7.43
N SER A 88 4.92 10.27 -6.69
CA SER A 88 3.55 10.02 -7.15
C SER A 88 2.81 11.31 -7.47
N LEU A 89 2.94 12.35 -6.66
CA LEU A 89 2.33 13.66 -6.94
C LEU A 89 2.88 14.27 -8.23
N ILE A 90 4.20 14.22 -8.46
CA ILE A 90 4.82 14.74 -9.70
C ILE A 90 4.29 13.95 -10.90
N CYS A 91 4.26 12.62 -10.82
CA CYS A 91 3.73 11.76 -11.88
C CYS A 91 2.25 12.06 -12.16
N LEU A 92 1.44 12.25 -11.11
CA LEU A 92 0.01 12.59 -11.23
C LEU A 92 -0.19 13.90 -11.99
N ILE A 93 0.56 14.94 -11.66
CA ILE A 93 0.48 16.26 -12.33
C ILE A 93 0.90 16.12 -13.79
N SER A 94 2.00 15.41 -14.06
CA SER A 94 2.54 15.22 -15.41
C SER A 94 1.67 14.32 -16.29
N SER A 95 0.87 13.42 -15.69
CA SER A 95 0.05 12.45 -16.41
C SER A 95 -1.20 13.05 -17.07
N LYS A 96 -1.60 14.27 -16.74
CA LYS A 96 -2.89 14.86 -17.16
C LYS A 96 -3.16 14.75 -18.67
N ASP A 97 -2.22 15.18 -19.49
CA ASP A 97 -2.39 15.20 -20.94
C ASP A 97 -2.35 13.78 -21.53
N LEU A 98 -1.49 12.92 -20.98
CA LEU A 98 -1.42 11.51 -21.37
C LEU A 98 -2.72 10.77 -21.04
N VAL A 99 -3.27 10.97 -19.85
CA VAL A 99 -4.53 10.34 -19.43
C VAL A 99 -5.68 10.80 -20.33
N ASN A 100 -5.77 12.09 -20.64
CA ASN A 100 -6.81 12.62 -21.52
C ASN A 100 -6.75 12.10 -22.95
N THR A 101 -5.55 11.71 -23.43
CA THR A 101 -5.35 11.18 -24.79
C THR A 101 -5.40 9.67 -24.88
N GLN A 102 -4.96 8.96 -23.83
CA GLN A 102 -4.78 7.50 -23.86
C GLN A 102 -5.85 6.72 -23.10
N VAL A 103 -6.60 7.35 -22.20
CA VAL A 103 -7.66 6.69 -21.43
C VAL A 103 -9.03 7.09 -21.99
N ALA A 104 -9.95 6.11 -22.10
CA ALA A 104 -11.32 6.39 -22.50
C ALA A 104 -11.96 7.40 -21.55
N LYS A 105 -12.63 8.42 -22.09
CA LYS A 105 -13.23 9.51 -21.30
C LYS A 105 -14.14 9.03 -20.17
N GLU A 106 -14.80 7.89 -20.39
CA GLU A 106 -15.69 7.26 -19.41
C GLU A 106 -14.94 6.64 -18.23
N ASN A 107 -13.64 6.36 -18.36
CA ASN A 107 -12.82 5.66 -17.37
C ASN A 107 -11.78 6.58 -16.68
N ILE A 108 -11.68 7.84 -17.05
CA ILE A 108 -10.66 8.75 -16.49
C ILE A 108 -10.80 8.89 -14.96
N TYR A 109 -12.03 8.97 -14.45
CA TYR A 109 -12.26 9.04 -13.00
C TYR A 109 -11.82 7.74 -12.28
N LEU A 110 -11.99 6.58 -12.93
CA LEU A 110 -11.51 5.29 -12.41
C LEU A 110 -9.98 5.21 -12.41
N PHE A 111 -9.33 5.78 -13.42
CA PHE A 111 -7.87 5.89 -13.46
C PHE A 111 -7.34 6.63 -12.23
N TYR A 112 -7.87 7.80 -11.91
CA TYR A 112 -7.45 8.59 -10.74
C TYR A 112 -7.79 7.90 -9.43
N THR A 113 -8.92 7.21 -9.36
CA THR A 113 -9.30 6.38 -8.21
C THR A 113 -8.27 5.27 -7.97
N SER A 114 -7.90 4.53 -9.01
CA SER A 114 -6.92 3.44 -8.92
C SER A 114 -5.52 3.96 -8.62
N TRP A 115 -5.18 5.16 -9.10
CA TRP A 115 -3.94 5.84 -8.71
C TRP A 115 -3.86 6.08 -7.21
N LEU A 116 -4.92 6.59 -6.60
CA LEU A 116 -4.98 6.79 -5.15
C LEU A 116 -4.93 5.45 -4.40
N LEU A 117 -5.63 4.41 -4.87
CA LEU A 117 -5.56 3.06 -4.28
C LEU A 117 -4.14 2.49 -4.31
N CYS A 118 -3.42 2.67 -5.40
CA CYS A 118 -2.03 2.24 -5.51
C CYS A 118 -1.15 2.92 -4.47
N ASN A 119 -1.31 4.24 -4.28
CA ASN A 119 -0.61 5.00 -3.25
C ASN A 119 -0.95 4.58 -1.82
N ILE A 120 -2.23 4.26 -1.56
CA ILE A 120 -2.67 3.71 -0.28
C ILE A 120 -1.95 2.39 0.00
N GLY A 121 -1.90 1.50 -0.99
CA GLY A 121 -1.18 0.24 -0.88
C GLY A 121 0.29 0.43 -0.52
N PHE A 122 1.01 1.29 -1.24
CA PHE A 122 2.42 1.58 -0.94
C PHE A 122 2.61 2.21 0.45
N SER A 123 1.75 3.14 0.83
CA SER A 123 1.84 3.76 2.16
C SER A 123 1.55 2.76 3.28
N GLY A 124 0.61 1.84 3.04
CA GLY A 124 0.28 0.77 3.97
C GLY A 124 1.40 -0.26 4.14
N ILE A 125 2.07 -0.65 3.04
CA ILE A 125 3.26 -1.53 3.06
C ILE A 125 4.36 -0.94 3.95
N ILE A 126 4.60 0.36 3.82
CA ILE A 126 5.66 1.05 4.57
C ILE A 126 5.35 1.16 6.07
N LEU A 127 4.09 1.36 6.42
CA LEU A 127 3.68 1.61 7.80
C LEU A 127 3.33 0.35 8.59
N THR A 128 2.98 -0.75 7.94
CA THR A 128 2.51 -1.93 8.65
C THR A 128 3.63 -2.66 9.38
N ASN A 129 3.33 -3.14 10.60
CA ASN A 129 4.18 -4.06 11.36
C ASN A 129 3.54 -5.46 11.50
N ASP A 130 2.61 -5.80 10.60
CA ASP A 130 1.93 -7.08 10.55
C ASP A 130 2.11 -7.69 9.16
N ILE A 131 2.58 -8.96 9.10
CA ILE A 131 2.95 -9.61 7.84
C ILE A 131 1.73 -9.95 6.97
N PHE A 132 0.57 -10.24 7.57
CA PHE A 132 -0.66 -10.47 6.83
C PHE A 132 -1.23 -9.16 6.29
N ASN A 133 -1.18 -8.10 7.08
CA ASN A 133 -1.60 -6.78 6.66
C ASN A 133 -0.68 -6.22 5.55
N LEU A 134 0.63 -6.55 5.57
CA LEU A 134 1.57 -6.27 4.48
C LEU A 134 1.09 -6.95 3.19
N PHE A 135 0.72 -8.23 3.24
CA PHE A 135 0.17 -8.94 2.11
C PHE A 135 -1.09 -8.26 1.55
N VAL A 136 -2.01 -7.82 2.42
CA VAL A 136 -3.23 -7.11 2.01
C VAL A 136 -2.90 -5.82 1.27
N PHE A 137 -1.97 -5.00 1.76
CA PHE A 137 -1.57 -3.77 1.08
C PHE A 137 -0.82 -4.02 -0.23
N LEU A 138 -0.02 -5.10 -0.31
CA LEU A 138 0.58 -5.58 -1.55
C LEU A 138 -0.51 -5.89 -2.60
N GLU A 139 -1.55 -6.62 -2.23
CA GLU A 139 -2.66 -6.95 -3.12
C GLU A 139 -3.43 -5.71 -3.56
N ILE A 140 -3.71 -4.77 -2.66
CA ILE A 140 -4.38 -3.52 -3.01
C ILE A 140 -3.57 -2.74 -4.06
N SER A 141 -2.27 -2.59 -3.86
CA SER A 141 -1.41 -1.87 -4.81
C SER A 141 -1.29 -2.59 -6.14
N SER A 142 -1.17 -3.91 -6.12
CA SER A 142 -1.04 -4.76 -7.31
C SER A 142 -2.31 -4.73 -8.17
N LEU A 143 -3.48 -4.96 -7.57
CA LEU A 143 -4.77 -4.91 -8.28
C LEU A 143 -5.03 -3.52 -8.87
N ALA A 144 -4.72 -2.45 -8.14
CA ALA A 144 -4.80 -1.09 -8.64
C ALA A 144 -3.88 -0.87 -9.85
N SER A 145 -2.65 -1.39 -9.80
CA SER A 145 -1.68 -1.31 -10.89
C SER A 145 -2.13 -2.07 -12.13
N TYR A 146 -2.71 -3.27 -11.98
CA TYR A 146 -3.24 -4.05 -13.11
C TYR A 146 -4.36 -3.30 -13.82
N PHE A 147 -5.24 -2.66 -13.05
CA PHE A 147 -6.29 -1.82 -13.61
C PHE A 147 -5.70 -0.61 -14.36
N LEU A 148 -4.72 0.09 -13.79
CA LEU A 148 -4.06 1.23 -14.45
C LEU A 148 -3.46 0.83 -15.80
N ILE A 149 -2.78 -0.32 -15.87
CA ILE A 149 -2.19 -0.85 -17.11
C ILE A 149 -3.28 -1.15 -18.15
N SER A 150 -4.43 -1.70 -17.73
CA SER A 150 -5.53 -2.07 -18.62
C SER A 150 -6.18 -0.87 -19.30
N GLN A 151 -6.08 0.34 -18.72
CA GLN A 151 -6.73 1.56 -19.23
C GLN A 151 -6.00 2.18 -20.43
N GLY A 152 -4.78 1.70 -20.78
CA GLY A 152 -4.05 2.20 -21.93
C GLY A 152 -4.79 1.91 -23.25
N ASN A 153 -4.74 2.88 -24.18
CA ASN A 153 -5.41 2.77 -25.49
C ASN A 153 -4.62 1.91 -26.52
N TYR A 154 -3.63 1.15 -26.06
CA TYR A 154 -2.88 0.23 -26.91
C TYR A 154 -3.62 -1.09 -27.06
N LYS A 155 -3.57 -1.67 -28.28
CA LYS A 155 -4.25 -2.94 -28.63
C LYS A 155 -3.98 -4.08 -27.64
N ASN A 156 -2.82 -4.09 -26.99
CA ASN A 156 -2.37 -5.16 -26.10
C ASN A 156 -2.41 -4.77 -24.59
N SER A 157 -2.92 -3.60 -24.22
CA SER A 157 -2.91 -3.16 -22.81
C SER A 157 -3.70 -4.09 -21.89
N VAL A 158 -4.86 -4.55 -22.33
CA VAL A 158 -5.68 -5.51 -21.59
C VAL A 158 -4.96 -6.86 -21.46
N LEU A 159 -4.34 -7.34 -22.54
CA LEU A 159 -3.57 -8.59 -22.51
C LEU A 159 -2.38 -8.50 -21.56
N ALA A 160 -1.65 -7.38 -21.58
CA ALA A 160 -0.54 -7.13 -20.66
C ALA A 160 -1.02 -7.09 -19.19
N ALA A 161 -2.16 -6.44 -18.92
CA ALA A 161 -2.75 -6.41 -17.58
C ALA A 161 -3.14 -7.83 -17.10
N ILE A 162 -3.72 -8.65 -17.98
CA ILE A 162 -4.07 -10.04 -17.67
C ILE A 162 -2.82 -10.87 -17.38
N GLN A 163 -1.77 -10.75 -18.19
CA GLN A 163 -0.51 -11.47 -17.96
C GLN A 163 0.12 -11.06 -16.64
N TYR A 164 0.10 -9.77 -16.32
CA TYR A 164 0.64 -9.26 -15.06
C TYR A 164 -0.19 -9.74 -13.85
N LEU A 165 -1.53 -9.76 -13.99
CA LEU A 165 -2.44 -10.33 -13.00
C LEU A 165 -2.14 -11.81 -12.71
N PHE A 166 -1.97 -12.65 -13.76
CA PHE A 166 -1.68 -14.07 -13.56
C PHE A 166 -0.36 -14.31 -12.83
N ILE A 167 0.71 -13.63 -13.26
CA ILE A 167 2.03 -13.77 -12.61
C ILE A 167 1.97 -13.26 -11.17
N GLY A 168 1.36 -12.10 -10.94
CA GLY A 168 1.21 -11.52 -9.61
C GLY A 168 0.37 -12.39 -8.68
N SER A 169 -0.74 -12.97 -9.18
CA SER A 169 -1.58 -13.85 -8.37
C SER A 169 -0.86 -15.14 -7.95
N ILE A 170 0.01 -15.68 -8.79
CA ILE A 170 0.85 -16.84 -8.43
C ILE A 170 1.81 -16.45 -7.30
N GLY A 171 2.50 -15.32 -7.42
CA GLY A 171 3.38 -14.80 -6.37
C GLY A 171 2.64 -14.54 -5.06
N ALA A 172 1.44 -13.95 -5.14
CA ALA A 172 0.58 -13.70 -3.98
C ALA A 172 0.22 -14.98 -3.22
N VAL A 173 -0.10 -16.07 -3.93
CA VAL A 173 -0.38 -17.38 -3.32
C VAL A 173 0.86 -17.90 -2.59
N PHE A 174 2.05 -17.79 -3.15
CA PHE A 174 3.29 -18.22 -2.47
C PHE A 174 3.57 -17.40 -1.21
N ILE A 175 3.39 -16.09 -1.27
CA ILE A 175 3.53 -15.21 -0.08
C ILE A 175 2.52 -15.62 1.00
N LEU A 176 1.26 -15.85 0.63
CA LEU A 176 0.21 -16.24 1.58
C LEU A 176 0.50 -17.62 2.22
N MET A 177 0.99 -18.58 1.42
CA MET A 177 1.43 -19.89 1.95
C MET A 177 2.59 -19.74 2.92
N ALA A 178 3.58 -18.89 2.59
CA ALA A 178 4.70 -18.58 3.47
C ALA A 178 4.24 -18.01 4.81
N ILE A 179 3.32 -17.02 4.78
CA ILE A 179 2.73 -16.43 5.98
C ILE A 179 1.99 -17.50 6.81
N GLY A 180 1.22 -18.37 6.17
CA GLY A 180 0.53 -19.46 6.84
C GLY A 180 1.48 -20.42 7.56
N ILE A 181 2.57 -20.83 6.91
CA ILE A 181 3.60 -21.69 7.50
C ILE A 181 4.30 -20.98 8.68
N LEU A 182 4.66 -19.72 8.53
CA LEU A 182 5.26 -18.95 9.63
C LEU A 182 4.31 -18.84 10.82
N TYR A 183 3.03 -18.56 10.57
CA TYR A 183 2.03 -18.46 11.61
C TYR A 183 1.81 -19.78 12.37
N THR A 184 1.80 -20.93 11.69
CA THR A 184 1.66 -22.23 12.35
C THR A 184 2.83 -22.56 13.29
N HIS A 185 4.03 -22.01 13.02
CA HIS A 185 5.21 -22.22 13.85
C HIS A 185 5.38 -21.21 14.98
N THR A 186 4.98 -19.96 14.75
CA THR A 186 5.24 -18.85 15.68
C THR A 186 3.99 -18.40 16.45
N GLY A 187 2.79 -18.66 15.91
CA GLY A 187 1.53 -18.23 16.48
C GLY A 187 1.32 -16.71 16.47
N THR A 188 2.08 -15.98 15.65
CA THR A 188 2.00 -14.51 15.55
C THR A 188 2.11 -14.02 14.11
N LEU A 189 1.44 -12.90 13.81
CA LEU A 189 1.56 -12.18 12.53
C LEU A 189 2.32 -10.86 12.68
N ASN A 190 2.57 -10.44 13.92
CA ASN A 190 3.34 -9.22 14.18
C ASN A 190 4.81 -9.44 13.83
N MET A 191 5.38 -8.59 12.96
CA MET A 191 6.74 -8.80 12.41
C MET A 191 7.82 -8.73 13.49
N THR A 192 7.67 -7.88 14.50
CA THR A 192 8.64 -7.77 15.60
C THR A 192 8.66 -9.04 16.44
N ASP A 193 7.48 -9.51 16.88
CA ASP A 193 7.33 -10.74 17.67
C ASP A 193 7.74 -11.99 16.86
N LEU A 194 7.42 -12.00 15.56
CA LEU A 194 7.82 -13.07 14.63
C LEU A 194 9.34 -13.16 14.50
N SER A 195 10.04 -12.04 14.40
CA SER A 195 11.50 -12.03 14.31
C SER A 195 12.15 -12.58 15.57
N GLU A 196 11.64 -12.21 16.75
CA GLU A 196 12.15 -12.70 18.03
C GLU A 196 11.92 -14.23 18.19
N LYS A 197 10.74 -14.71 17.83
CA LYS A 197 10.41 -16.14 17.90
C LYS A 197 11.19 -16.99 16.91
N ILE A 198 11.46 -16.50 15.70
CA ILE A 198 12.31 -17.20 14.73
C ILE A 198 13.76 -17.31 15.23
N ILE A 199 14.29 -16.24 15.86
CA ILE A 199 15.64 -16.26 16.42
C ILE A 199 15.74 -17.24 17.59
N GLN A 200 14.73 -17.31 18.44
CA GLN A 200 14.68 -18.22 19.60
C GLN A 200 14.44 -19.68 19.22
N ALA A 201 13.59 -19.92 18.23
CA ALA A 201 13.36 -21.25 17.68
C ALA A 201 14.49 -21.61 16.72
N LYS A 202 15.18 -22.75 16.93
CA LYS A 202 16.11 -23.25 15.90
C LYS A 202 15.34 -23.36 14.58
N PRO A 203 15.88 -22.82 13.46
CA PRO A 203 15.19 -22.81 12.19
C PRO A 203 14.84 -24.24 11.75
N SER A 204 13.55 -24.56 11.79
CA SER A 204 13.05 -25.83 11.26
C SER A 204 13.06 -25.78 9.72
N SER A 205 13.08 -26.96 9.09
CA SER A 205 13.02 -27.05 7.61
C SER A 205 11.80 -26.34 7.03
N SER A 206 10.68 -26.28 7.76
CA SER A 206 9.47 -25.59 7.36
C SER A 206 9.59 -24.06 7.41
N VAL A 207 10.33 -23.49 8.37
CA VAL A 207 10.63 -22.05 8.41
C VAL A 207 11.53 -21.67 7.23
N ILE A 208 12.52 -22.50 6.91
CA ILE A 208 13.38 -22.27 5.72
C ILE A 208 12.54 -22.33 4.44
N LEU A 209 11.60 -23.29 4.33
CA LEU A 209 10.69 -23.38 3.19
C LEU A 209 9.80 -22.14 3.09
N ALA A 210 9.24 -21.65 4.21
CA ALA A 210 8.43 -20.44 4.22
C ALA A 210 9.21 -19.21 3.73
N ILE A 211 10.45 -19.04 4.20
CA ILE A 211 11.34 -17.97 3.74
C ILE A 211 11.61 -18.10 2.24
N ALA A 212 11.91 -19.33 1.75
CA ALA A 212 12.12 -19.55 0.33
C ALA A 212 10.88 -19.20 -0.52
N LEU A 213 9.67 -19.57 -0.09
CA LEU A 213 8.42 -19.23 -0.77
C LEU A 213 8.15 -17.72 -0.81
N PHE A 214 8.65 -16.97 0.17
CA PHE A 214 8.49 -15.51 0.21
C PHE A 214 9.34 -14.80 -0.85
N PHE A 215 10.42 -15.45 -1.33
CA PHE A 215 11.33 -14.90 -2.32
C PHE A 215 11.08 -15.41 -3.77
N ILE A 216 10.07 -16.23 -3.99
CA ILE A 216 9.62 -16.66 -5.33
C ILE A 216 8.71 -15.62 -5.96
#